data_ba151f047106390f05bf49dff3d4cf85
#
_entry.id   ba151f047106390f05bf49dff3d4cf85
#
_cell.length_a   1.000
_cell.length_b   1.000
_cell.length_c   1.000
_cell.angle_alpha   90.00
_cell.angle_beta   90.00
_cell.angle_gamma   90.00
#
_symmetry.space_group_name_H-M   'P 1'
#
loop_
_entity.id
_entity.type
_entity.pdbx_description
1 polymer ?
#
loop_
_entity_poly.entity_id
_entity_poly.type
_entity_poly.pdbx_seq_one_letter_code
_entity_poly.pdbx_strand_id
1 'polypeptide(L)' 'MSTDSWKTLDLITEASQFLATREIENPRLETELLLAAALDLRRIDLYLQFERILNETEVELFRSYVSE' A
#
# COMPACT_ATOMS: atom_id res chain seq x y z
N MET A 1 -16.33 9.33 11.72
CA MET A 1 -15.95 8.67 10.53
C MET A 1 -14.60 7.99 10.69
N SER A 2 -14.60 6.75 10.41
CA SER A 2 -13.40 5.96 10.59
C SER A 2 -12.43 6.19 9.43
N THR A 3 -11.18 6.44 9.75
CA THR A 3 -10.14 6.50 8.75
C THR A 3 -9.31 5.24 8.76
N ASP A 4 -9.77 4.23 9.48
CA ASP A 4 -8.97 3.03 9.71
C ASP A 4 -9.29 1.92 8.75
N SER A 5 -10.32 2.11 7.93
CA SER A 5 -10.75 1.07 7.00
C SER A 5 -10.28 1.40 5.61
N TRP A 6 -9.17 0.80 5.24
CA TRP A 6 -8.61 0.98 3.91
C TRP A 6 -8.73 -0.31 3.14
N LYS A 7 -9.36 -0.25 1.96
CA LYS A 7 -9.20 -1.35 1.03
C LYS A 7 -7.79 -1.34 0.48
N THR A 8 -7.28 -2.54 0.24
CA THR A 8 -5.93 -2.67 -0.30
C THR A 8 -5.73 -1.81 -1.54
N LEU A 9 -6.68 -1.88 -2.47
CA LEU A 9 -6.56 -1.12 -3.71
C LEU A 9 -6.56 0.39 -3.47
N ASP A 10 -7.40 0.86 -2.56
CA ASP A 10 -7.47 2.28 -2.27
C ASP A 10 -6.17 2.79 -1.67
N LEU A 11 -5.57 2.00 -0.79
CA LEU A 11 -4.30 2.39 -0.19
C LEU A 11 -3.20 2.43 -1.24
N ILE A 12 -3.19 1.46 -2.14
CA ILE A 12 -2.21 1.45 -3.23
C ILE A 12 -2.36 2.69 -4.09
N THR A 13 -3.60 3.05 -4.41
CA THR A 13 -3.85 4.21 -5.26
C THR A 13 -3.34 5.49 -4.60
N GLU A 14 -3.68 5.67 -3.31
CA GLU A 14 -3.26 6.88 -2.62
C GLU A 14 -1.74 6.93 -2.48
N ALA A 15 -1.13 5.84 -2.09
CA ALA A 15 0.32 5.82 -1.90
C ALA A 15 1.05 5.99 -3.23
N SER A 16 0.51 5.47 -4.32
CA SER A 16 1.11 5.66 -5.63
C SER A 16 1.15 7.13 -6.01
N GLN A 17 0.08 7.87 -5.70
CA GLN A 17 0.05 9.29 -5.97
C GLN A 17 1.08 10.03 -5.13
N PHE A 18 1.22 9.63 -3.88
CA PHE A 18 2.22 10.25 -3.01
C PHE A 18 3.63 10.02 -3.56
N LEU A 19 3.94 8.79 -3.94
CA LEU A 19 5.26 8.50 -4.48
C LEU A 19 5.50 9.21 -5.80
N ALA A 20 4.45 9.40 -6.59
CA ALA A 20 4.60 10.13 -7.84
C ALA A 20 5.04 11.57 -7.58
N THR A 21 4.57 12.19 -6.50
CA THR A 21 5.00 13.55 -6.17
C THR A 21 6.45 13.59 -5.72
N ARG A 22 7.03 12.45 -5.39
CA ARG A 22 8.44 12.35 -5.00
C ARG A 22 9.31 11.95 -6.18
N GLU A 23 8.76 11.98 -7.38
CA GLU A 23 9.49 11.68 -8.61
C GLU A 23 10.02 10.25 -8.66
N ILE A 24 9.29 9.35 -8.03
CA ILE A 24 9.61 7.93 -8.14
C ILE A 24 9.21 7.46 -9.54
N GLU A 25 10.09 6.73 -10.19
CA GLU A 25 9.94 6.39 -11.60
C GLU A 25 8.72 5.51 -11.86
N ASN A 26 8.50 4.51 -11.03
CA ASN A 26 7.36 3.60 -11.18
C ASN A 26 6.59 3.57 -9.87
N PRO A 27 5.82 4.62 -9.56
CA PRO A 27 5.22 4.73 -8.24
C PRO A 27 4.26 3.58 -7.92
N ARG A 28 3.48 3.12 -8.91
CA ARG A 28 2.55 2.02 -8.64
C ARG A 28 3.29 0.74 -8.32
N LEU A 29 4.33 0.43 -9.08
CA LEU A 29 5.12 -0.78 -8.83
C LEU A 29 5.79 -0.70 -7.45
N GLU A 30 6.39 0.43 -7.14
CA GLU A 30 7.04 0.59 -5.84
C GLU A 30 6.04 0.44 -4.71
N THR A 31 4.85 1.01 -4.87
CA THR A 31 3.82 0.90 -3.85
C THR A 31 3.44 -0.56 -3.63
N GLU A 32 3.25 -1.30 -4.72
CA GLU A 32 2.87 -2.71 -4.59
C GLU A 32 3.95 -3.53 -3.91
N LEU A 33 5.20 -3.27 -4.24
CA LEU A 33 6.30 -3.99 -3.60
C LEU A 33 6.39 -3.67 -2.12
N LEU A 34 6.22 -2.41 -1.75
CA LEU A 34 6.28 -2.02 -0.36
C LEU A 34 5.13 -2.62 0.44
N LEU A 35 3.92 -2.60 -0.13
CA LEU A 35 2.78 -3.17 0.57
C LEU A 35 2.91 -4.68 0.69
N ALA A 36 3.37 -5.34 -0.36
CA ALA A 36 3.57 -6.77 -0.29
C ALA A 36 4.57 -7.13 0.81
N ALA A 37 5.65 -6.35 0.92
CA ALA A 37 6.62 -6.58 1.98
C ALA A 37 6.01 -6.37 3.36
N ALA A 38 5.21 -5.32 3.51
CA ALA A 38 4.57 -5.03 4.79
C ALA A 38 3.62 -6.13 5.22
N LEU A 39 2.93 -6.73 4.25
CA LEU A 39 1.96 -7.79 4.53
C LEU A 39 2.57 -9.19 4.48
N ASP A 40 3.86 -9.27 4.18
CA ASP A 40 4.57 -10.55 4.04
C ASP A 40 3.93 -11.40 2.95
N LEU A 41 3.64 -10.77 1.82
CA LEU A 41 3.02 -11.41 0.67
C LEU A 41 3.88 -11.21 -0.56
N ARG A 42 3.66 -12.04 -1.58
CA ARG A 42 4.21 -11.77 -2.88
C ARG A 42 3.36 -10.73 -3.59
N ARG A 43 3.96 -10.03 -4.53
CA ARG A 43 3.24 -8.99 -5.24
C ARG A 43 1.98 -9.55 -5.94
N ILE A 44 2.08 -10.74 -6.50
CA ILE A 44 0.93 -11.33 -7.18
C ILE A 44 -0.21 -11.62 -6.20
N ASP A 45 0.12 -11.91 -4.95
CA ASP A 45 -0.92 -12.17 -3.95
C ASP A 45 -1.74 -10.92 -3.64
N LEU A 46 -1.17 -9.74 -3.84
CA LEU A 46 -1.92 -8.51 -3.64
C LEU A 46 -3.10 -8.42 -4.59
N TYR A 47 -2.93 -8.85 -5.82
CA TYR A 47 -4.01 -8.77 -6.79
C TYR A 47 -5.22 -9.59 -6.38
N LEU A 48 -4.99 -10.63 -5.62
CA LEU A 48 -6.07 -11.46 -5.11
C LEU A 48 -6.73 -10.84 -3.88
N GLN A 49 -6.16 -9.77 -3.36
CA GLN A 49 -6.62 -9.17 -2.12
C GLN A 49 -6.93 -7.69 -2.26
N PHE A 50 -7.18 -7.22 -3.48
CA PHE A 50 -7.45 -5.79 -3.68
C PHE A 50 -8.68 -5.31 -2.93
N GLU A 51 -9.66 -6.21 -2.72
CA GLU A 51 -10.87 -5.84 -1.99
C GLU A 51 -10.75 -6.04 -0.49
N ARG A 52 -9.64 -6.56 -0.04
CA ARG A 52 -9.46 -6.82 1.39
C ARG A 52 -9.32 -5.51 2.14
N ILE A 53 -9.98 -5.46 3.31
CA ILE A 53 -9.85 -4.32 4.22
C ILE A 53 -8.65 -4.56 5.11
N LEU A 54 -7.72 -3.62 5.11
CA LEU A 54 -6.52 -3.72 5.94
C LEU A 54 -6.82 -3.18 7.33
N ASN A 55 -6.22 -3.82 8.34
CA ASN A 55 -6.39 -3.31 9.69
C ASN A 55 -5.39 -2.18 9.96
N GLU A 56 -5.57 -1.51 11.09
CA GLU A 56 -4.77 -0.34 11.42
C GLU A 56 -3.29 -0.67 11.51
N THR A 57 -2.96 -1.80 12.09
CA THR A 57 -1.57 -2.21 12.23
C THR A 57 -0.91 -2.38 10.86
N GLU A 58 -1.64 -3.00 9.92
CA GLU A 58 -1.10 -3.21 8.58
C GLU A 58 -0.89 -1.89 7.88
N VAL A 59 -1.84 -0.97 8.00
CA VAL A 59 -1.71 0.33 7.36
C VAL A 59 -0.52 1.10 7.94
N GLU A 60 -0.36 1.06 9.25
CA GLU A 60 0.74 1.78 9.87
C GLU A 60 2.08 1.20 9.47
N LEU A 61 2.18 -0.12 9.41
CA LEU A 61 3.42 -0.76 9.00
C LEU A 61 3.78 -0.37 7.57
N PHE A 62 2.79 -0.40 6.68
CA PHE A 62 3.01 0.00 5.31
C PHE A 62 3.50 1.45 5.23
N ARG A 63 2.86 2.33 5.99
CA ARG A 63 3.24 3.75 5.96
C ARG A 63 4.66 3.97 6.46
N SER A 64 5.10 3.17 7.42
CA SER A 64 6.46 3.29 7.88
C SER A 64 7.45 2.89 6.79
N TYR A 65 7.10 1.92 5.97
CA TYR A 65 7.94 1.54 4.84
C TYR A 65 8.02 2.66 3.82
N VAL A 66 6.89 3.31 3.57
CA VAL A 66 6.84 4.39 2.59
C VAL A 66 7.64 5.61 3.05
N SER A 67 7.65 5.86 4.35
CA SER A 67 8.33 7.02 4.90
C SER A 67 9.84 6.90 4.89
N GLU A 68 10.33 5.72 4.71
CA GLU A 68 11.77 5.51 4.65
C GLU A 68 12.38 6.13 3.40
#